data_8efc8a8e28aec05f1a91e2e731c23182
#
_entry.id   8efc8a8e28aec05f1a91e2e731c23182
#
_cell.length_a   1.000
_cell.length_b   1.000
_cell.length_c   1.000
_cell.angle_alpha   90.00
_cell.angle_beta   90.00
_cell.angle_gamma   90.00
#
_symmetry.space_group_name_H-M   'P 1'
#
loop_
_entity.id
_entity.type
_entity.pdbx_description
1 polymer ?
#
loop_
_entity_poly.entity_id
_entity_poly.type
_entity_poly.pdbx_seq_one_letter_code
_entity_poly.pdbx_strand_id
1 'polypeptide(L)'
;MPVLDDLERAIQAAGLDPEGDSEDGLAHGVLLVFRSLRDSLVRNGVEAVDPKGEKFDPNAHEALSTVPADGVESGTVVETMQKGYRLGEQLIRPARVVVSE
;
A
#
# COMPACT_ATOMS: atom_id res chain seq x y z
N MET A 1 -9.79 1.66 0.81
CA MET A 1 -10.42 2.57 -0.17
C MET A 1 -10.25 2.03 -1.58
N PRO A 2 -11.27 1.38 -2.11
CA PRO A 2 -11.17 0.70 -3.41
C PRO A 2 -10.79 1.63 -4.57
N VAL A 3 -11.30 2.85 -4.58
CA VAL A 3 -11.02 3.82 -5.65
C VAL A 3 -9.53 4.15 -5.71
N LEU A 4 -8.90 4.39 -4.56
CA LEU A 4 -7.49 4.72 -4.51
C LEU A 4 -6.63 3.53 -4.95
N ASP A 5 -7.00 2.31 -4.53
CA ASP A 5 -6.31 1.09 -4.93
C ASP A 5 -6.42 0.85 -6.43
N ASP A 6 -7.61 1.04 -7.00
CA ASP A 6 -7.84 0.86 -8.42
C ASP A 6 -7.02 1.86 -9.23
N LEU A 7 -6.94 3.10 -8.77
CA LEU A 7 -6.15 4.14 -9.42
C LEU A 7 -4.65 3.81 -9.34
N GLU A 8 -4.16 3.40 -8.18
CA GLU A 8 -2.76 3.00 -8.01
C GLU A 8 -2.43 1.81 -8.92
N ARG A 9 -3.32 0.83 -9.00
CA ARG A 9 -3.15 -0.35 -9.85
C ARG A 9 -3.12 0.03 -11.33
N ALA A 10 -3.98 0.96 -11.74
CA ALA A 10 -4.00 1.46 -13.12
C ALA A 10 -2.69 2.17 -13.46
N ILE A 11 -2.15 2.96 -12.56
CA ILE A 11 -0.88 3.65 -12.73
C ILE A 11 0.26 2.64 -12.89
N GLN A 12 0.31 1.63 -12.04
CA GLN A 12 1.32 0.58 -12.11
C GLN A 12 1.19 -0.26 -13.38
N ALA A 13 -0.03 -0.57 -13.82
CA ALA A 13 -0.28 -1.32 -15.06
C ALA A 13 0.17 -0.54 -16.29
N ALA A 14 0.16 0.77 -16.24
CA ALA A 14 0.66 1.64 -17.31
C ALA A 14 2.20 1.77 -17.29
N GLY A 15 2.87 1.09 -16.36
CA GLY A 15 4.33 1.14 -16.24
C GLY A 15 4.83 2.40 -15.53
N LEU A 16 3.97 3.08 -14.80
CA LEU A 16 4.31 4.29 -14.08
C LEU A 16 4.53 4.00 -12.61
N ASP A 17 5.39 4.80 -11.98
CA ASP A 17 5.60 4.76 -10.54
C ASP A 17 4.69 5.81 -9.90
N PRO A 18 3.76 5.44 -8.99
CA PRO A 18 2.89 6.41 -8.31
C PRO A 18 3.65 7.50 -7.55
N GLU A 19 4.89 7.22 -7.15
CA GLU A 19 5.76 8.17 -6.44
C GLU A 19 6.76 8.86 -7.37
N GLY A 20 6.81 8.47 -8.66
CA GLY A 20 7.73 9.02 -9.63
C GLY A 20 7.15 10.17 -10.44
N ASP A 21 7.85 10.52 -11.51
CA ASP A 21 7.41 11.52 -12.47
C ASP A 21 7.31 10.90 -13.86
N SER A 22 6.57 11.57 -14.74
CA SER A 22 6.47 11.19 -16.13
C SER A 22 6.53 12.43 -17.02
N GLU A 23 7.24 12.33 -18.15
CA GLU A 23 7.30 13.37 -19.16
C GLU A 23 6.05 13.38 -20.05
N ASP A 24 5.30 12.28 -20.06
CA ASP A 24 4.03 12.19 -20.77
C ASP A 24 2.98 13.05 -20.05
N GLY A 25 2.39 14.01 -20.76
CA GLY A 25 1.45 14.97 -20.16
C GLY A 25 0.23 14.34 -19.54
N LEU A 26 -0.35 13.29 -20.18
CA LEU A 26 -1.49 12.58 -19.63
C LEU A 26 -1.11 11.77 -18.40
N ALA A 27 0.00 11.03 -18.47
CA ALA A 27 0.48 10.25 -17.35
C ALA A 27 0.85 11.15 -16.17
N HIS A 28 1.48 12.28 -16.43
CA HIS A 28 1.82 13.25 -15.39
C HIS A 28 0.56 13.78 -14.71
N GLY A 29 -0.48 14.09 -15.48
CA GLY A 29 -1.76 14.54 -14.95
C GLY A 29 -2.42 13.48 -14.05
N VAL A 30 -2.40 12.21 -14.47
CA VAL A 30 -2.93 11.09 -13.67
C VAL A 30 -2.18 10.96 -12.35
N LEU A 31 -0.86 11.07 -12.38
CA LEU A 31 -0.04 11.02 -11.16
C LEU A 31 -0.37 12.17 -10.21
N LEU A 32 -0.58 13.38 -10.74
CA LEU A 32 -0.96 14.54 -9.93
C LEU A 32 -2.32 14.32 -9.26
N VAL A 33 -3.30 13.79 -9.98
CA VAL A 33 -4.63 13.50 -9.43
C VAL A 33 -4.52 12.46 -8.32
N PHE A 34 -3.76 11.39 -8.55
CA PHE A 34 -3.56 10.35 -7.54
C PHE A 34 -2.96 10.93 -6.26
N ARG A 35 -1.88 11.71 -6.38
CA ARG A 35 -1.21 12.31 -5.23
C ARG A 35 -2.11 13.29 -4.49
N SER A 36 -2.88 14.08 -5.23
CA SER A 36 -3.82 15.03 -4.64
C SER A 36 -4.89 14.33 -3.82
N LEU A 37 -5.45 13.23 -4.34
CA LEU A 37 -6.44 12.43 -3.61
C LEU A 37 -5.83 11.82 -2.36
N ARG A 38 -4.65 11.21 -2.47
CA ARG A 38 -3.94 10.62 -1.34
C ARG A 38 -3.67 11.66 -0.25
N ASP A 39 -3.15 12.83 -0.64
CA ASP A 39 -2.83 13.90 0.30
C ASP A 39 -4.07 14.45 0.99
N SER A 40 -5.18 14.54 0.27
CA SER A 40 -6.47 14.95 0.84
C SER A 40 -6.93 13.96 1.92
N LEU A 41 -6.80 12.67 1.66
CA LEU A 41 -7.16 11.63 2.63
C LEU A 41 -6.27 11.72 3.88
N VAL A 42 -4.97 11.92 3.70
CA VAL A 42 -4.03 12.07 4.82
C VAL A 42 -4.38 13.30 5.66
N ARG A 43 -4.72 14.43 5.02
CA ARG A 43 -5.13 15.63 5.74
C ARG A 43 -6.40 15.43 6.55
N ASN A 44 -7.24 14.48 6.16
CA ASN A 44 -8.47 14.15 6.88
C ASN A 44 -8.27 12.99 7.88
N GLY A 45 -7.02 12.64 8.18
CA GLY A 45 -6.68 11.68 9.21
C GLY A 45 -6.57 10.23 8.76
N VAL A 46 -6.64 9.98 7.45
CA VAL A 46 -6.46 8.63 6.90
C VAL A 46 -4.99 8.34 6.73
N GLU A 47 -4.52 7.24 7.29
CA GLU A 47 -3.13 6.78 7.15
C GLU A 47 -3.09 5.48 6.36
N ALA A 48 -2.13 5.38 5.45
CA ALA A 48 -1.85 4.13 4.75
C ALA A 48 -0.99 3.24 5.65
N VAL A 49 -1.31 1.95 5.71
CA VAL A 49 -0.54 0.96 6.45
C VAL A 49 0.18 0.07 5.46
N ASP A 50 1.50 0.20 5.38
CA ASP A 50 2.37 -0.63 4.55
C ASP A 50 3.46 -1.23 5.43
N PRO A 51 3.23 -2.44 5.94
CA PRO A 51 4.12 -3.05 6.94
C PRO A 51 5.29 -3.82 6.35
N LYS A 52 5.62 -3.66 5.09
CA LYS A 52 6.74 -4.39 4.48
C LYS A 52 8.02 -4.18 5.28
N GLY A 53 8.66 -5.28 5.66
CA GLY A 53 9.85 -5.27 6.50
C GLY A 53 9.57 -5.25 7.99
N GLU A 54 8.33 -5.11 8.40
CA GLU A 54 7.92 -5.09 9.80
C GLU A 54 7.40 -6.45 10.23
N LYS A 55 7.30 -6.65 11.54
CA LYS A 55 6.73 -7.87 12.09
C LYS A 55 5.23 -7.94 11.81
N PHE A 56 4.76 -9.13 11.46
CA PHE A 56 3.33 -9.36 11.23
C PHE A 56 2.52 -9.10 12.52
N ASP A 57 1.47 -8.29 12.40
CA ASP A 57 0.55 -7.99 13.50
C ASP A 57 -0.87 -8.40 13.07
N PRO A 58 -1.43 -9.48 13.66
CA PRO A 58 -2.76 -9.95 13.27
C PRO A 58 -3.88 -8.96 13.54
N ASN A 59 -3.64 -7.93 14.36
CA ASN A 59 -4.64 -6.89 14.62
C ASN A 59 -4.73 -5.86 13.49
N ALA A 60 -3.69 -5.72 12.68
CA ALA A 60 -3.62 -4.70 11.63
C ALA A 60 -3.33 -5.29 10.24
N HIS A 61 -2.94 -6.56 10.16
CA HIS A 61 -2.53 -7.20 8.92
C HIS A 61 -3.31 -8.49 8.69
N GLU A 62 -3.52 -8.83 7.43
CA GLU A 62 -4.11 -10.11 7.02
C GLU A 62 -3.07 -10.86 6.20
N ALA A 63 -2.62 -12.01 6.69
CA ALA A 63 -1.66 -12.84 5.97
C ALA A 63 -2.38 -13.64 4.88
N LEU A 64 -2.00 -13.40 3.62
CA LEU A 64 -2.52 -14.15 2.48
C LEU A 64 -1.80 -15.48 2.32
N SER A 65 -0.50 -15.50 2.58
CA SER A 65 0.32 -16.70 2.49
C SER A 65 1.61 -16.52 3.26
N THR A 66 2.33 -17.62 3.45
CA THR A 66 3.68 -17.61 4.01
C THR A 66 4.65 -18.14 2.96
N VAL A 67 5.88 -17.61 2.97
CA VAL A 67 6.92 -18.03 2.05
C VAL A 67 8.25 -18.18 2.80
N PRO A 68 9.14 -19.08 2.37
CA PRO A 68 10.49 -19.10 2.94
C PRO A 68 11.25 -17.83 2.50
N ALA A 69 11.96 -17.22 3.43
CA ALA A 69 12.74 -16.02 3.16
C ALA A 69 14.06 -16.08 3.92
N ASP A 70 15.15 -16.25 3.21
CA ASP A 70 16.48 -16.34 3.81
C ASP A 70 16.92 -14.97 4.36
N GLY A 71 17.52 -14.99 5.54
CA GLY A 71 18.03 -13.78 6.18
C GLY A 71 16.96 -12.91 6.83
N VAL A 72 15.73 -13.40 6.90
CA VAL A 72 14.60 -12.69 7.49
C VAL A 72 14.03 -13.48 8.65
N GLU A 73 13.72 -12.82 9.75
CA GLU A 73 13.11 -13.48 10.90
C GLU A 73 11.73 -14.05 10.54
N SER A 74 11.38 -15.17 11.15
CA SER A 74 10.05 -15.75 11.03
C SER A 74 8.99 -14.74 11.45
N GLY A 75 7.91 -14.66 10.69
CA GLY A 75 6.82 -13.74 11.00
C GLY A 75 7.03 -12.31 10.54
N THR A 76 7.99 -12.07 9.64
CA THR A 76 8.23 -10.75 9.05
C THR A 76 7.43 -10.60 7.77
N VAL A 77 6.83 -9.44 7.55
CA VAL A 77 6.14 -9.11 6.30
C VAL A 77 7.16 -8.92 5.20
N VAL A 78 7.15 -9.82 4.22
CA VAL A 78 8.11 -9.77 3.10
C VAL A 78 7.56 -9.00 1.90
N GLU A 79 6.24 -8.93 1.77
CA GLU A 79 5.58 -8.20 0.70
C GLU A 79 4.21 -7.71 1.16
N THR A 80 3.85 -6.49 0.76
CA THR A 80 2.50 -5.95 0.96
C THR A 80 1.76 -6.01 -0.36
N MET A 81 0.78 -6.91 -0.45
CA MET A 81 0.00 -7.08 -1.67
C MET A 81 -1.07 -6.01 -1.82
N GLN A 82 -1.60 -5.54 -0.70
CA GLN A 82 -2.59 -4.48 -0.67
C GLN A 82 -2.42 -3.69 0.63
N LYS A 83 -2.23 -2.39 0.52
CA LYS A 83 -2.06 -1.54 1.69
C LYS A 83 -3.34 -1.49 2.50
N GLY A 84 -3.19 -1.42 3.82
CA GLY A 84 -4.30 -1.15 4.72
C GLY A 84 -4.48 0.35 4.92
N TYR A 85 -5.59 0.72 5.55
CA TYR A 85 -5.90 2.11 5.86
C TYR A 85 -6.47 2.22 7.26
N ARG A 86 -6.11 3.31 7.92
CA ARG A 86 -6.53 3.63 9.28
C ARG A 86 -7.03 5.07 9.32
N LEU A 87 -8.10 5.30 10.07
CA LEU A 87 -8.59 6.64 10.37
C LEU A 87 -8.45 6.84 11.88
N GLY A 88 -7.45 7.64 12.29
CA GLY A 88 -7.09 7.75 13.69
C GLY A 88 -6.70 6.39 14.26
N GLU A 89 -7.41 5.93 15.28
CA GLU A 89 -7.19 4.61 15.88
C GLU A 89 -8.04 3.51 15.25
N GLN A 90 -9.00 3.88 14.40
CA GLN A 90 -9.88 2.93 13.76
C GLN A 90 -9.24 2.35 12.50
N LEU A 91 -9.10 1.03 12.46
CA LEU A 91 -8.64 0.34 11.27
C LEU A 91 -9.79 0.23 10.27
N ILE A 92 -9.64 0.87 9.10
CA ILE A 92 -10.65 0.82 8.04
C ILE A 92 -10.52 -0.49 7.27
N ARG A 93 -9.27 -0.89 6.97
CA ARG A 93 -8.98 -2.09 6.21
C ARG A 93 -7.59 -2.59 6.59
N PRO A 94 -7.42 -3.90 6.91
CA PRO A 94 -6.10 -4.44 7.19
C PRO A 94 -5.23 -4.47 5.91
N ALA A 95 -3.92 -4.38 6.09
CA ALA A 95 -2.98 -4.62 5.00
C ALA A 95 -2.95 -6.11 4.68
N ARG A 96 -3.02 -6.45 3.40
CA ARG A 96 -2.90 -7.83 2.94
C ARG A 96 -1.46 -8.11 2.57
N VAL A 97 -0.88 -9.08 3.25
CA VAL A 97 0.57 -9.27 3.24
C VAL A 97 0.96 -10.73 2.99
N VAL A 98 2.21 -10.90 2.59
CA VAL A 98 2.89 -12.20 2.55
C VAL A 98 3.95 -12.18 3.65
N VAL A 99 3.98 -13.23 4.45
CA VAL A 99 4.78 -13.31 5.67
C VAL A 99 5.85 -14.39 5.52
N SER A 100 7.02 -14.18 6.11
CA SER A 100 8.08 -15.19 6.15
C SER A 100 7.71 -16.34 7.09
N GLU A 101 8.08 -17.54 6.67
CA GLU A 101 7.92 -18.75 7.50
C GLU A 101 8.80 -18.71 8.73
#